data_c714f97e962ab9eac3fba0886132173a
#
_entry.id   c714f97e962ab9eac3fba0886132173a
#
_cell.length_a   1.000
_cell.length_b   1.000
_cell.length_c   1.000
_cell.angle_alpha   90.00
_cell.angle_beta   90.00
_cell.angle_gamma   90.00
#
_symmetry.space_group_name_H-M   'P 1'
#
loop_
_entity.id
_entity.type
_entity.pdbx_description
1 polymer ?
#
loop_
_entity_poly.entity_id
_entity_poly.type
_entity_poly.pdbx_seq_one_letter_code
_entity_poly.pdbx_strand_id
1 'polypeptide(L)'
;FEENIFETPKPTKLINKILKLTSTTNDMILDFFAGSGTTGHAVLKLNKEDEGNRKFILVEMGEYFDTVTKPRILKVIYSDNWKNGKPQDSDGSKKQIVKYQTLEQYEDTLDNISFEDPNQLALARKDYQIKYMLNLESRNNNVFMNLEHLESPFDYKLNIDGKETNIDLVETFNYVAGIYVSKIEQLENKKQKYIIVKGKRKNKKVIVIWRNVKEIDRKEDKMFIESIISDEDEIFVNSDSLVKNATPLDIIFKEELFGGI
;
A
#
# COMPACT_ATOMS: atom_id res chain seq x y z
N PHE A 1 18.78 -3.01 -20.11
CA PHE A 1 19.49 -3.98 -19.24
C PHE A 1 20.66 -4.51 -20.07
N GLU A 2 21.89 -4.43 -19.57
CA GLU A 2 23.11 -4.88 -20.28
C GLU A 2 23.32 -6.40 -20.15
N GLU A 3 22.61 -7.06 -19.24
CA GLU A 3 22.59 -8.50 -19.05
C GLU A 3 21.15 -9.02 -19.21
N ASN A 4 20.99 -10.26 -19.68
CA ASN A 4 19.70 -10.95 -19.72
C ASN A 4 19.23 -11.29 -18.28
N ILE A 5 18.74 -10.26 -17.56
CA ILE A 5 18.24 -10.39 -16.20
C ILE A 5 16.93 -11.23 -16.16
N PHE A 6 16.29 -11.41 -17.31
CA PHE A 6 15.06 -12.18 -17.46
C PHE A 6 15.11 -13.03 -18.74
N GLU A 7 14.99 -14.34 -18.60
CA GLU A 7 15.27 -15.29 -19.70
C GLU A 7 14.36 -15.15 -20.93
N THR A 8 13.06 -14.84 -20.73
CA THR A 8 12.08 -14.80 -21.83
C THR A 8 11.11 -13.63 -21.76
N PRO A 9 11.59 -12.37 -21.85
CA PRO A 9 10.69 -11.23 -21.87
C PRO A 9 9.85 -11.23 -23.15
N LYS A 10 8.53 -11.08 -23.04
CA LYS A 10 7.66 -10.96 -24.21
C LYS A 10 7.99 -9.66 -24.95
N PRO A 11 7.94 -9.63 -26.30
CA PRO A 11 8.17 -8.39 -27.06
C PRO A 11 7.08 -7.35 -26.77
N THR A 12 7.47 -6.15 -26.39
CA THR A 12 6.51 -5.04 -26.11
C THR A 12 5.64 -4.74 -27.34
N LYS A 13 6.17 -4.87 -28.57
CA LYS A 13 5.43 -4.69 -29.82
C LYS A 13 4.26 -5.69 -29.96
N LEU A 14 4.43 -6.93 -29.50
CA LEU A 14 3.37 -7.95 -29.52
C LEU A 14 2.24 -7.56 -28.57
N ILE A 15 2.58 -7.18 -27.35
CA ILE A 15 1.59 -6.77 -26.36
C ILE A 15 0.86 -5.49 -26.81
N ASN A 16 1.57 -4.50 -27.34
CA ASN A 16 0.94 -3.31 -27.93
C ASN A 16 -0.07 -3.64 -29.02
N LYS A 17 0.26 -4.58 -29.92
CA LYS A 17 -0.67 -5.01 -30.96
C LYS A 17 -1.93 -5.66 -30.38
N ILE A 18 -1.78 -6.49 -29.36
CA ILE A 18 -2.91 -7.12 -28.65
C ILE A 18 -3.76 -6.01 -27.99
N LEU A 19 -3.17 -5.10 -27.27
CA LEU A 19 -3.90 -4.01 -26.59
C LEU A 19 -4.67 -3.11 -27.57
N LYS A 20 -4.08 -2.78 -28.73
CA LYS A 20 -4.76 -2.02 -29.80
C LYS A 20 -6.00 -2.72 -30.36
N LEU A 21 -6.02 -4.06 -30.35
CA LEU A 21 -7.14 -4.86 -30.85
C LEU A 21 -8.19 -5.15 -29.79
N THR A 22 -7.83 -5.15 -28.51
CA THR A 22 -8.68 -5.69 -27.45
C THR A 22 -9.07 -4.67 -26.38
N SER A 23 -8.51 -3.44 -26.42
CA SER A 23 -8.79 -2.43 -25.40
C SER A 23 -9.10 -1.06 -26.00
N THR A 24 -9.95 -0.33 -25.28
CA THR A 24 -10.22 1.09 -25.51
C THR A 24 -9.20 1.98 -24.79
N THR A 25 -9.31 3.30 -24.92
CA THR A 25 -8.37 4.27 -24.33
C THR A 25 -8.48 4.40 -22.80
N ASN A 26 -9.50 3.83 -22.15
CA ASN A 26 -9.77 3.99 -20.71
C ASN A 26 -9.87 2.67 -19.95
N ASP A 27 -9.53 1.54 -20.57
CA ASP A 27 -9.69 0.23 -19.96
C ASP A 27 -8.66 -0.06 -18.86
N MET A 28 -9.01 -0.99 -17.99
CA MET A 28 -8.13 -1.58 -16.99
C MET A 28 -7.55 -2.89 -17.55
N ILE A 29 -6.23 -2.97 -17.61
CA ILE A 29 -5.49 -4.13 -18.07
C ILE A 29 -4.93 -4.89 -16.85
N LEU A 30 -5.25 -6.18 -16.76
CA LEU A 30 -4.80 -7.04 -15.67
C LEU A 30 -3.88 -8.13 -16.22
N ASP A 31 -2.71 -8.29 -15.58
CA ASP A 31 -1.75 -9.34 -15.88
C ASP A 31 -1.36 -10.06 -14.58
N PHE A 32 -1.83 -11.32 -14.42
CA PHE A 32 -1.58 -12.13 -13.22
C PHE A 32 -0.17 -12.72 -13.15
N PHE A 33 0.58 -12.69 -14.26
CA PHE A 33 1.92 -13.24 -14.35
C PHE A 33 2.81 -12.25 -15.07
N ALA A 34 3.00 -11.08 -14.43
CA ALA A 34 3.62 -9.90 -15.05
C ALA A 34 5.03 -10.15 -15.58
N GLY A 35 5.73 -11.14 -15.05
CA GLY A 35 7.08 -11.47 -15.45
C GLY A 35 7.98 -10.23 -15.38
N SER A 36 8.63 -9.91 -16.49
CA SER A 36 9.45 -8.71 -16.57
C SER A 36 8.67 -7.38 -16.67
N GLY A 37 7.32 -7.37 -16.53
CA GLY A 37 6.49 -6.16 -16.60
C GLY A 37 6.23 -5.63 -18.02
N THR A 38 6.27 -6.50 -19.04
CA THR A 38 6.09 -6.07 -20.43
C THR A 38 4.71 -5.49 -20.69
N THR A 39 3.68 -6.00 -20.05
CA THR A 39 2.29 -5.52 -20.18
C THR A 39 2.18 -4.07 -19.70
N GLY A 40 2.65 -3.76 -18.49
CA GLY A 40 2.64 -2.39 -17.97
C GLY A 40 3.46 -1.42 -18.84
N HIS A 41 4.63 -1.86 -19.33
CA HIS A 41 5.43 -1.09 -20.30
C HIS A 41 4.63 -0.79 -21.58
N ALA A 42 3.93 -1.79 -22.12
CA ALA A 42 3.13 -1.63 -23.34
C ALA A 42 1.96 -0.66 -23.12
N VAL A 43 1.26 -0.74 -21.99
CA VAL A 43 0.18 0.19 -21.64
C VAL A 43 0.68 1.62 -21.53
N LEU A 44 1.78 1.85 -20.80
CA LEU A 44 2.37 3.18 -20.66
C LEU A 44 2.76 3.78 -22.00
N LYS A 45 3.39 2.97 -22.85
CA LYS A 45 3.79 3.40 -24.18
C LYS A 45 2.60 3.71 -25.07
N LEU A 46 1.56 2.86 -25.05
CA LEU A 46 0.36 3.06 -25.84
C LEU A 46 -0.41 4.31 -25.41
N ASN A 47 -0.53 4.55 -24.09
CA ASN A 47 -1.14 5.79 -23.59
C ASN A 47 -0.40 7.05 -24.02
N LYS A 48 0.94 6.97 -24.15
CA LYS A 48 1.75 8.08 -24.68
C LYS A 48 1.52 8.29 -26.17
N GLU A 49 1.30 7.19 -26.95
CA GLU A 49 1.07 7.24 -28.40
C GLU A 49 -0.31 7.80 -28.77
N ASP A 50 -1.36 7.45 -28.01
CA ASP A 50 -2.76 7.76 -28.36
C ASP A 50 -3.45 8.65 -27.34
N GLU A 51 -2.70 9.26 -26.41
CA GLU A 51 -3.20 10.10 -25.31
C GLU A 51 -4.25 9.39 -24.43
N GLY A 52 -4.20 8.05 -24.40
CA GLY A 52 -5.09 7.21 -23.62
C GLY A 52 -4.82 7.29 -22.12
N ASN A 53 -5.79 6.82 -21.34
CA ASN A 53 -5.72 6.74 -19.88
C ASN A 53 -5.99 5.32 -19.38
N ARG A 54 -5.49 4.31 -20.13
CA ARG A 54 -5.55 2.92 -19.68
C ARG A 54 -4.79 2.79 -18.38
N LYS A 55 -5.32 1.96 -17.50
CA LYS A 55 -4.67 1.60 -16.24
C LYS A 55 -4.21 0.15 -16.32
N PHE A 56 -3.30 -0.24 -15.44
CA PHE A 56 -2.88 -1.64 -15.36
C PHE A 56 -2.73 -2.09 -13.92
N ILE A 57 -2.94 -3.39 -13.73
CA ILE A 57 -2.63 -4.12 -12.50
C ILE A 57 -1.69 -5.25 -12.91
N LEU A 58 -0.54 -5.31 -12.29
CA LEU A 58 0.46 -6.36 -12.50
C LEU A 58 0.58 -7.16 -11.21
N VAL A 59 0.46 -8.47 -11.30
CA VAL A 59 0.67 -9.39 -10.18
C VAL A 59 1.85 -10.28 -10.51
N GLU A 60 2.79 -10.41 -9.56
CA GLU A 60 3.98 -11.25 -9.73
C GLU A 60 4.43 -11.77 -8.37
N MET A 61 4.76 -13.06 -8.30
CA MET A 61 5.26 -13.74 -7.11
C MET A 61 6.79 -13.91 -7.10
N GLY A 62 7.43 -13.75 -8.27
CA GLY A 62 8.86 -14.01 -8.41
C GLY A 62 9.72 -12.98 -7.68
N GLU A 63 10.82 -13.42 -7.08
CA GLU A 63 11.81 -12.59 -6.39
C GLU A 63 12.38 -11.46 -7.28
N TYR A 64 12.28 -11.62 -8.59
CA TYR A 64 12.67 -10.60 -9.56
C TYR A 64 11.69 -9.43 -9.68
N PHE A 65 10.59 -9.44 -8.95
CA PHE A 65 9.63 -8.33 -8.97
C PHE A 65 10.30 -6.99 -8.63
N ASP A 66 11.05 -6.94 -7.53
CA ASP A 66 11.72 -5.73 -7.08
C ASP A 66 12.97 -5.37 -7.90
N THR A 67 13.62 -6.37 -8.52
CA THR A 67 14.86 -6.19 -9.26
C THR A 67 14.66 -5.98 -10.76
N VAL A 68 13.54 -6.47 -11.33
CA VAL A 68 13.26 -6.41 -12.78
C VAL A 68 11.94 -5.71 -13.07
N THR A 69 10.81 -6.23 -12.56
CA THR A 69 9.47 -5.77 -12.94
C THR A 69 9.22 -4.32 -12.55
N LYS A 70 9.36 -3.99 -11.28
CA LYS A 70 9.18 -2.65 -10.73
C LYS A 70 10.17 -1.62 -11.31
N PRO A 71 11.50 -1.89 -11.36
CA PRO A 71 12.44 -0.98 -12.00
C PRO A 71 12.15 -0.72 -13.47
N ARG A 72 11.68 -1.72 -14.23
CA ARG A 72 11.29 -1.54 -15.62
C ARG A 72 10.16 -0.52 -15.77
N ILE A 73 9.10 -0.65 -14.97
CA ILE A 73 7.96 0.28 -14.99
C ILE A 73 8.44 1.71 -14.64
N LEU A 74 9.22 1.86 -13.57
CA LEU A 74 9.75 3.16 -13.17
C LEU A 74 10.65 3.79 -14.25
N LYS A 75 11.48 2.99 -14.93
CA LYS A 75 12.32 3.45 -16.03
C LYS A 75 11.48 3.97 -17.21
N VAL A 76 10.44 3.24 -17.61
CA VAL A 76 9.56 3.66 -18.73
C VAL A 76 8.80 4.94 -18.39
N ILE A 77 8.41 5.13 -17.13
CA ILE A 77 7.77 6.37 -16.68
C ILE A 77 8.73 7.55 -16.77
N TYR A 78 10.00 7.34 -16.48
CA TYR A 78 11.00 8.41 -16.45
C TYR A 78 11.53 8.78 -17.85
N SER A 79 11.94 7.79 -18.66
CA SER A 79 12.54 8.00 -19.97
C SER A 79 12.28 6.82 -20.91
N ASP A 80 12.08 7.10 -22.19
CA ASP A 80 12.01 6.08 -23.24
C ASP A 80 13.41 5.61 -23.69
N ASN A 81 14.45 6.42 -23.48
CA ASN A 81 15.81 6.18 -23.99
C ASN A 81 16.79 5.97 -22.84
N TRP A 82 17.31 4.76 -22.72
CA TRP A 82 18.29 4.36 -21.71
C TRP A 82 19.57 3.84 -22.37
N LYS A 83 20.73 4.30 -21.91
CA LYS A 83 22.04 3.82 -22.33
C LYS A 83 22.94 3.63 -21.12
N ASN A 84 23.56 2.46 -20.97
CA ASN A 84 24.43 2.10 -19.86
C ASN A 84 23.78 2.39 -18.49
N GLY A 85 22.51 2.00 -18.30
CA GLY A 85 21.76 2.23 -17.06
C GLY A 85 21.39 3.69 -16.79
N LYS A 86 21.71 4.65 -17.66
CA LYS A 86 21.44 6.08 -17.53
C LYS A 86 20.39 6.55 -18.52
N PRO A 87 19.41 7.38 -18.09
CA PRO A 87 18.47 7.98 -19.02
C PRO A 87 19.17 8.99 -19.92
N GLN A 88 18.81 9.02 -21.20
CA GLN A 88 19.33 9.98 -22.18
C GLN A 88 18.43 11.22 -22.30
N ASP A 89 17.21 11.12 -21.83
CA ASP A 89 16.22 12.19 -21.81
C ASP A 89 15.34 12.02 -20.57
N SER A 90 14.32 12.87 -20.44
CA SER A 90 13.26 12.77 -19.44
C SER A 90 11.89 12.69 -20.13
N ASP A 91 11.82 12.04 -21.27
CA ASP A 91 10.62 11.98 -22.12
C ASP A 91 9.88 10.63 -22.00
N GLY A 92 9.78 10.10 -20.80
CA GLY A 92 8.95 8.93 -20.48
C GLY A 92 7.45 9.24 -20.38
N SER A 93 6.70 8.28 -19.85
CA SER A 93 5.26 8.41 -19.62
C SER A 93 4.97 9.23 -18.35
N LYS A 94 5.24 10.53 -18.39
CA LYS A 94 5.14 11.46 -17.26
C LYS A 94 3.73 11.49 -16.66
N LYS A 95 3.62 11.94 -15.38
CA LYS A 95 2.37 12.09 -14.62
C LYS A 95 1.67 10.77 -14.28
N GLN A 96 2.43 9.70 -14.09
CA GLN A 96 1.89 8.42 -13.61
C GLN A 96 2.09 8.29 -12.10
N ILE A 97 1.07 7.71 -11.44
CA ILE A 97 1.18 7.25 -10.07
C ILE A 97 1.18 5.73 -10.12
N VAL A 98 2.20 5.11 -9.54
CA VAL A 98 2.28 3.65 -9.40
C VAL A 98 2.07 3.31 -7.93
N LYS A 99 1.03 2.55 -7.64
CA LYS A 99 0.81 1.94 -6.34
C LYS A 99 1.52 0.59 -6.34
N TYR A 100 2.38 0.39 -5.37
CA TYR A 100 3.09 -0.84 -5.13
C TYR A 100 2.62 -1.45 -3.83
N GLN A 101 2.28 -2.74 -3.84
CA GLN A 101 1.79 -3.48 -2.68
C GLN A 101 2.49 -4.82 -2.58
N THR A 102 2.95 -5.19 -1.40
CA THR A 102 3.37 -6.54 -1.05
C THR A 102 2.21 -7.19 -0.31
N LEU A 103 1.82 -8.38 -0.76
CA LEU A 103 0.82 -9.18 -0.06
C LEU A 103 1.55 -10.10 0.93
N GLU A 104 1.14 -10.07 2.18
CA GLU A 104 1.59 -11.01 3.19
C GLU A 104 1.10 -12.41 2.82
N GLN A 105 1.99 -13.40 2.86
CA GLN A 105 1.63 -14.79 2.66
C GLN A 105 1.00 -15.36 3.93
N TYR A 106 0.25 -16.45 3.78
CA TYR A 106 -0.41 -17.08 4.91
C TYR A 106 0.59 -17.57 5.97
N GLU A 107 1.71 -18.11 5.53
CA GLU A 107 2.82 -18.54 6.37
C GLU A 107 3.43 -17.38 7.14
N ASP A 108 3.65 -16.23 6.48
CA ASP A 108 4.16 -15.01 7.13
C ASP A 108 3.17 -14.50 8.19
N THR A 109 1.87 -14.55 7.90
CA THR A 109 0.83 -14.19 8.86
C THR A 109 0.92 -15.06 10.11
N LEU A 110 1.14 -16.38 9.96
CA LEU A 110 1.30 -17.29 11.09
C LEU A 110 2.57 -16.99 11.89
N ASP A 111 3.67 -16.67 11.22
CA ASP A 111 4.96 -16.36 11.86
C ASP A 111 4.93 -15.02 12.63
N ASN A 112 4.07 -14.09 12.22
CA ASN A 112 3.87 -12.82 12.90
C ASN A 112 2.93 -12.90 14.12
N ILE A 113 2.24 -14.04 14.33
CA ILE A 113 1.40 -14.26 15.51
C ILE A 113 2.30 -14.48 16.73
N SER A 114 2.23 -13.59 17.71
CA SER A 114 2.87 -13.75 19.00
C SER A 114 1.86 -14.20 20.05
N PHE A 115 2.18 -15.27 20.79
CA PHE A 115 1.38 -15.73 21.92
C PHE A 115 2.10 -15.39 23.22
N GLU A 116 1.38 -14.87 24.20
CA GLU A 116 1.94 -14.62 25.54
C GLU A 116 2.29 -15.94 26.27
N ASP A 117 1.58 -17.04 25.96
CA ASP A 117 1.81 -18.36 26.53
C ASP A 117 2.36 -19.35 25.48
N PRO A 118 3.58 -19.88 25.66
CA PRO A 118 4.18 -20.89 24.76
C PRO A 118 3.33 -22.17 24.59
N ASN A 119 2.47 -22.50 25.56
CA ASN A 119 1.59 -23.67 25.46
C ASN A 119 0.43 -23.45 24.48
N GLN A 120 -0.01 -22.22 24.24
CA GLN A 120 -1.01 -21.89 23.23
C GLN A 120 -0.46 -22.12 21.83
N LEU A 121 0.83 -21.84 21.60
CA LEU A 121 1.49 -22.09 20.33
C LEU A 121 1.54 -23.58 19.97
N ALA A 122 1.73 -24.45 20.96
CA ALA A 122 1.75 -25.91 20.75
C ALA A 122 0.38 -26.49 20.40
N LEU A 123 -0.70 -25.90 20.88
CA LEU A 123 -2.08 -26.25 20.55
C LEU A 123 -2.50 -25.72 19.17
N ALA A 124 -2.03 -24.55 18.77
CA ALA A 124 -2.33 -23.93 17.49
C ALA A 124 -1.69 -24.62 16.27
N ARG A 125 -0.65 -25.42 16.46
CA ARG A 125 0.10 -26.15 15.41
C ARG A 125 -0.63 -27.35 14.79
N LYS A 126 -1.88 -27.64 15.13
CA LYS A 126 -2.71 -28.67 14.46
C LYS A 126 -3.57 -27.98 13.39
N ASP A 127 -3.30 -28.26 12.13
CA ASP A 127 -3.85 -27.57 10.92
C ASP A 127 -5.35 -27.22 10.96
N TYR A 128 -6.17 -28.01 11.58
CA TYR A 128 -7.61 -27.76 11.67
C TYR A 128 -7.95 -26.70 12.73
N GLN A 129 -7.23 -26.67 13.83
CA GLN A 129 -7.44 -25.70 14.90
C GLN A 129 -6.90 -24.32 14.51
N ILE A 130 -5.85 -24.23 13.71
CA ILE A 130 -5.27 -22.97 13.26
C ILE A 130 -6.28 -22.14 12.45
N LYS A 131 -6.98 -22.73 11.48
CA LYS A 131 -8.00 -22.02 10.70
C LYS A 131 -9.19 -21.56 11.56
N TYR A 132 -9.58 -22.36 12.54
CA TYR A 132 -10.70 -22.04 13.41
C TYR A 132 -10.29 -20.99 14.45
N MET A 133 -9.10 -21.12 15.04
CA MET A 133 -8.56 -20.15 16.00
C MET A 133 -8.18 -18.82 15.31
N LEU A 134 -7.60 -18.84 14.12
CA LEU A 134 -7.38 -17.61 13.33
C LEU A 134 -8.69 -16.85 13.07
N ASN A 135 -9.78 -17.54 12.75
CA ASN A 135 -11.08 -16.89 12.58
C ASN A 135 -11.71 -16.39 13.91
N LEU A 136 -11.49 -17.08 15.01
CA LEU A 136 -12.05 -16.72 16.31
C LEU A 136 -11.20 -15.68 17.05
N GLU A 137 -9.90 -15.90 17.08
CA GLU A 137 -8.92 -15.04 17.75
C GLU A 137 -8.67 -13.76 16.93
N SER A 138 -8.71 -13.81 15.59
CA SER A 138 -8.60 -12.61 14.77
C SER A 138 -9.82 -11.69 14.89
N ARG A 139 -10.99 -12.21 15.26
CA ARG A 139 -12.16 -11.37 15.56
C ARG A 139 -12.05 -10.61 16.86
N ASN A 140 -11.31 -11.14 17.82
CA ASN A 140 -11.25 -10.61 19.19
C ASN A 140 -9.83 -10.15 19.62
N ASN A 141 -8.80 -10.48 18.87
CA ASN A 141 -7.40 -10.14 19.19
C ASN A 141 -6.74 -9.26 18.14
N ASN A 142 -5.83 -8.41 18.62
CA ASN A 142 -4.98 -7.51 17.84
C ASN A 142 -3.90 -8.24 16.99
N VAL A 143 -4.09 -9.51 16.66
CA VAL A 143 -3.06 -10.44 16.20
C VAL A 143 -2.58 -10.14 14.77
N PHE A 144 -3.45 -9.71 13.86
CA PHE A 144 -3.08 -9.38 12.49
C PHE A 144 -2.45 -7.99 12.32
N MET A 145 -2.76 -7.11 13.23
CA MET A 145 -2.08 -5.83 13.34
C MET A 145 -1.96 -5.53 14.81
N ASN A 146 -0.75 -5.51 15.33
CA ASN A 146 -0.53 -5.06 16.69
C ASN A 146 -0.90 -3.58 16.77
N LEU A 147 -2.15 -3.31 17.12
CA LEU A 147 -2.70 -1.96 17.19
C LEU A 147 -2.06 -1.12 18.30
N GLU A 148 -1.32 -1.75 19.23
CA GLU A 148 -0.48 -1.05 20.20
C GLU A 148 0.65 -0.28 19.50
N HIS A 149 1.11 -0.74 18.35
CA HIS A 149 2.11 -0.04 17.54
C HIS A 149 1.56 1.13 16.71
N LEU A 150 0.26 1.40 16.72
CA LEU A 150 -0.29 2.61 16.11
C LEU A 150 0.17 3.91 16.82
N GLU A 151 0.74 3.80 18.02
CA GLU A 151 1.40 4.93 18.69
C GLU A 151 2.67 5.42 17.97
N SER A 152 3.35 4.52 17.23
CA SER A 152 4.55 4.80 16.43
C SER A 152 4.39 4.28 14.99
N PRO A 153 3.46 4.85 14.21
CA PRO A 153 3.02 4.26 12.95
C PRO A 153 4.10 4.29 11.85
N PHE A 154 5.14 5.07 11.99
CA PHE A 154 6.19 5.21 10.98
C PHE A 154 7.33 4.19 11.13
N ASP A 155 7.34 3.44 12.24
CA ASP A 155 8.36 2.43 12.57
C ASP A 155 7.75 1.03 12.67
N TYR A 156 6.57 0.82 12.07
CA TYR A 156 5.88 -0.46 12.11
C TYR A 156 6.56 -1.49 11.20
N LYS A 157 6.84 -2.66 11.74
CA LYS A 157 7.53 -3.72 11.02
C LYS A 157 6.81 -5.06 11.19
N LEU A 158 6.86 -5.86 10.14
CA LEU A 158 6.45 -7.27 10.13
C LEU A 158 7.58 -8.14 9.61
N ASN A 159 7.57 -9.41 9.98
CA ASN A 159 8.43 -10.42 9.36
C ASN A 159 7.73 -10.91 8.09
N ILE A 160 8.30 -10.63 6.93
CA ILE A 160 7.82 -11.07 5.62
C ILE A 160 8.92 -11.88 4.98
N ASP A 161 8.64 -13.15 4.67
CA ASP A 161 9.60 -14.09 4.09
C ASP A 161 10.93 -14.17 4.90
N GLY A 162 10.78 -14.25 6.22
CA GLY A 162 11.92 -14.33 7.16
C GLY A 162 12.73 -13.03 7.29
N LYS A 163 12.26 -11.91 6.74
CA LYS A 163 12.93 -10.59 6.80
C LYS A 163 12.08 -9.56 7.51
N GLU A 164 12.67 -8.87 8.47
CA GLU A 164 12.02 -7.72 9.10
C GLU A 164 11.83 -6.60 8.08
N THR A 165 10.57 -6.31 7.74
CA THR A 165 10.18 -5.38 6.67
C THR A 165 9.35 -4.24 7.23
N ASN A 166 9.71 -3.01 6.88
CA ASN A 166 8.91 -1.83 7.23
C ASN A 166 7.59 -1.84 6.47
N ILE A 167 6.50 -1.63 7.18
CA ILE A 167 5.15 -1.57 6.63
C ILE A 167 4.68 -0.12 6.57
N ASP A 168 4.21 0.31 5.42
CA ASP A 168 3.53 1.59 5.26
C ASP A 168 2.09 1.51 5.77
N LEU A 169 1.91 1.79 7.07
CA LEU A 169 0.59 1.77 7.69
C LEU A 169 -0.35 2.83 7.11
N VAL A 170 0.17 3.96 6.65
CA VAL A 170 -0.64 5.03 6.04
C VAL A 170 -1.33 4.51 4.79
N GLU A 171 -0.57 3.90 3.89
CA GLU A 171 -1.12 3.38 2.65
C GLU A 171 -1.93 2.09 2.88
N THR A 172 -1.52 1.24 3.82
CA THR A 172 -2.29 0.05 4.21
C THR A 172 -3.68 0.44 4.71
N PHE A 173 -3.77 1.45 5.57
CA PHE A 173 -5.06 1.96 6.03
C PHE A 173 -5.90 2.54 4.89
N ASN A 174 -5.31 3.35 4.03
CA ASN A 174 -6.03 3.93 2.89
C ASN A 174 -6.67 2.83 2.02
N TYR A 175 -5.93 1.74 1.80
CA TYR A 175 -6.40 0.60 1.02
C TYR A 175 -7.53 -0.16 1.74
N VAL A 176 -7.30 -0.56 3.00
CA VAL A 176 -8.26 -1.35 3.80
C VAL A 176 -9.54 -0.56 4.05
N ALA A 177 -9.44 0.71 4.43
CA ALA A 177 -10.59 1.57 4.68
C ALA A 177 -11.31 2.05 3.40
N GLY A 178 -10.80 1.72 2.22
CA GLY A 178 -11.40 2.10 0.93
C GLY A 178 -11.38 3.61 0.69
N ILE A 179 -10.28 4.28 1.05
CA ILE A 179 -10.14 5.73 0.88
C ILE A 179 -9.65 6.03 -0.54
N TYR A 180 -10.44 6.79 -1.29
CA TYR A 180 -10.01 7.41 -2.54
C TYR A 180 -9.21 8.66 -2.22
N VAL A 181 -7.90 8.50 -2.13
CA VAL A 181 -6.96 9.55 -1.74
C VAL A 181 -6.91 10.65 -2.81
N SER A 182 -7.11 11.91 -2.39
CA SER A 182 -6.95 13.08 -3.24
C SER A 182 -5.65 13.84 -2.96
N LYS A 183 -5.17 13.80 -1.71
CA LYS A 183 -3.96 14.51 -1.30
C LYS A 183 -3.30 13.82 -0.11
N ILE A 184 -1.97 13.72 -0.14
CA ILE A 184 -1.15 13.34 1.01
C ILE A 184 -0.17 14.48 1.26
N GLU A 185 -0.09 14.95 2.50
CA GLU A 185 0.81 16.00 2.93
C GLU A 185 1.60 15.57 4.14
N GLN A 186 2.87 15.91 4.16
CA GLN A 186 3.68 15.84 5.36
C GLN A 186 3.81 17.24 5.94
N LEU A 187 3.39 17.40 7.17
CA LEU A 187 3.51 18.64 7.94
C LEU A 187 4.40 18.41 9.16
N GLU A 188 4.96 19.48 9.69
CA GLU A 188 5.75 19.46 10.91
C GLU A 188 5.25 20.55 11.86
N ASN A 189 5.05 20.19 13.12
CA ASN A 189 4.76 21.13 14.20
C ASN A 189 5.69 20.85 15.39
N LYS A 190 6.55 21.80 15.77
CA LYS A 190 7.50 21.67 16.88
C LYS A 190 8.32 20.37 16.86
N LYS A 191 8.88 20.01 15.71
CA LYS A 191 9.62 18.76 15.43
C LYS A 191 8.77 17.49 15.40
N GLN A 192 7.48 17.59 15.63
CA GLN A 192 6.54 16.48 15.47
C GLN A 192 6.11 16.36 14.01
N LYS A 193 6.34 15.18 13.43
CA LYS A 193 5.92 14.86 12.07
C LYS A 193 4.44 14.45 12.07
N TYR A 194 3.69 14.99 11.10
CA TYR A 194 2.33 14.58 10.77
C TYR A 194 2.25 14.17 9.32
N ILE A 195 1.57 13.06 9.03
CA ILE A 195 1.14 12.72 7.68
C ILE A 195 -0.37 12.88 7.63
N ILE A 196 -0.83 13.71 6.69
CA ILE A 196 -2.23 14.06 6.52
C ILE A 196 -2.69 13.49 5.20
N VAL A 197 -3.71 12.64 5.23
CA VAL A 197 -4.35 12.10 4.04
C VAL A 197 -5.75 12.70 3.92
N LYS A 198 -6.04 13.36 2.80
CA LYS A 198 -7.38 13.84 2.47
C LYS A 198 -7.94 13.06 1.28
N GLY A 199 -9.22 12.72 1.34
CA GLY A 199 -9.84 11.92 0.31
C GLY A 199 -11.34 11.77 0.48
N LYS A 200 -11.88 10.68 -0.08
CA LYS A 200 -13.29 10.29 0.05
C LYS A 200 -13.39 8.83 0.45
N ARG A 201 -14.28 8.53 1.37
CA ARG A 201 -14.69 7.18 1.80
C ARG A 201 -16.21 7.10 1.76
N LYS A 202 -16.77 6.10 1.05
CA LYS A 202 -18.25 5.94 0.95
C LYS A 202 -18.97 7.27 0.62
N ASN A 203 -18.41 8.06 -0.29
CA ASN A 203 -18.87 9.41 -0.72
C ASN A 203 -18.75 10.54 0.31
N LYS A 204 -18.24 10.30 1.50
CA LYS A 204 -17.96 11.33 2.50
C LYS A 204 -16.54 11.86 2.35
N LYS A 205 -16.32 13.14 2.65
CA LYS A 205 -14.98 13.71 2.77
C LYS A 205 -14.33 13.19 4.03
N VAL A 206 -13.09 12.71 3.91
CA VAL A 206 -12.33 12.17 5.03
C VAL A 206 -10.97 12.83 5.15
N ILE A 207 -10.55 13.07 6.37
CA ILE A 207 -9.18 13.40 6.74
C ILE A 207 -8.64 12.33 7.69
N VAL A 208 -7.44 11.82 7.38
CA VAL A 208 -6.72 10.86 8.22
C VAL A 208 -5.42 11.49 8.67
N ILE A 209 -5.17 11.48 9.97
CA ILE A 209 -4.04 12.17 10.59
C ILE A 209 -3.18 11.15 11.31
N TRP A 210 -1.93 11.03 10.86
CA TRP A 210 -0.93 10.13 11.40
C TRP A 210 0.17 10.89 12.10
N ARG A 211 0.50 10.46 13.32
CA ARG A 211 1.57 11.07 14.13
C ARG A 211 2.16 10.07 15.12
N ASN A 212 3.38 10.28 15.58
CA ASN A 212 3.95 9.55 16.70
C ASN A 212 3.39 10.14 18.01
N VAL A 213 2.72 9.33 18.84
CA VAL A 213 2.04 9.81 20.06
C VAL A 213 2.78 9.49 21.35
N LYS A 214 3.90 8.76 21.31
CA LYS A 214 4.62 8.32 22.53
C LYS A 214 5.09 9.47 23.41
N GLU A 215 5.49 10.59 22.80
CA GLU A 215 6.06 11.76 23.49
C GLU A 215 5.36 13.07 23.11
N ILE A 216 4.09 12.99 22.71
CA ILE A 216 3.37 14.15 22.21
C ILE A 216 2.71 14.96 23.33
N ASP A 217 2.80 16.29 23.28
CA ASP A 217 1.93 17.13 24.09
C ASP A 217 0.51 17.11 23.53
N ARG A 218 -0.41 16.46 24.23
CA ARG A 218 -1.79 16.23 23.77
C ARG A 218 -2.57 17.54 23.53
N LYS A 219 -2.26 18.63 24.26
CA LYS A 219 -2.95 19.91 24.07
C LYS A 219 -2.47 20.60 22.80
N GLU A 220 -1.16 20.58 22.57
CA GLU A 220 -0.56 21.13 21.34
C GLU A 220 -0.98 20.32 20.11
N ASP A 221 -0.99 18.99 20.21
CA ASP A 221 -1.50 18.08 19.18
C ASP A 221 -2.93 18.43 18.80
N LYS A 222 -3.82 18.57 19.79
CA LYS A 222 -5.21 18.98 19.56
C LYS A 222 -5.29 20.32 18.82
N MET A 223 -4.60 21.34 19.30
CA MET A 223 -4.62 22.67 18.67
C MET A 223 -4.12 22.65 17.22
N PHE A 224 -3.07 21.88 16.96
CA PHE A 224 -2.55 21.73 15.61
C PHE A 224 -3.53 20.98 14.70
N ILE A 225 -4.08 19.86 15.15
CA ILE A 225 -5.04 19.07 14.37
C ILE A 225 -6.29 19.91 14.08
N GLU A 226 -6.85 20.61 15.07
CA GLU A 226 -8.00 21.50 14.88
C GLU A 226 -7.73 22.63 13.89
N SER A 227 -6.47 23.06 13.73
CA SER A 227 -6.09 24.09 12.76
C SER A 227 -6.06 23.62 11.31
N ILE A 228 -5.95 22.31 11.05
CA ILE A 228 -5.86 21.73 9.70
C ILE A 228 -7.15 21.05 9.23
N ILE A 229 -8.07 20.78 10.15
CA ILE A 229 -9.42 20.30 9.84
C ILE A 229 -10.26 21.45 9.29
N SER A 230 -11.06 21.19 8.28
CA SER A 230 -11.94 22.18 7.68
C SER A 230 -13.39 21.71 7.61
N ASP A 231 -13.78 21.10 6.50
CA ASP A 231 -15.15 20.69 6.19
C ASP A 231 -15.25 19.17 5.93
N GLU A 232 -14.39 18.40 6.58
CA GLU A 232 -14.41 16.94 6.48
C GLU A 232 -15.58 16.34 7.27
N ASP A 233 -16.24 15.33 6.67
CA ASP A 233 -17.36 14.61 7.29
C ASP A 233 -16.86 13.57 8.31
N GLU A 234 -15.67 13.00 8.08
CA GLU A 234 -15.06 11.99 8.93
C GLU A 234 -13.61 12.37 9.24
N ILE A 235 -13.23 12.30 10.52
CA ILE A 235 -11.90 12.62 11.01
C ILE A 235 -11.34 11.37 11.68
N PHE A 236 -10.25 10.82 11.12
CA PHE A 236 -9.58 9.66 11.67
C PHE A 236 -8.20 10.04 12.19
N VAL A 237 -7.82 9.45 13.32
CA VAL A 237 -6.52 9.67 13.95
C VAL A 237 -5.93 8.34 14.42
N ASN A 238 -4.62 8.15 14.30
CA ASN A 238 -3.97 7.01 14.91
C ASN A 238 -3.87 7.22 16.42
N SER A 239 -4.24 6.19 17.21
CA SER A 239 -4.26 6.23 18.67
C SER A 239 -5.18 7.35 19.25
N ASP A 240 -5.13 7.58 20.54
CA ASP A 240 -5.95 8.55 21.26
C ASP A 240 -5.72 10.01 20.83
N SER A 241 -6.79 10.79 20.84
CA SER A 241 -6.75 12.22 20.58
C SER A 241 -7.76 12.99 21.45
N LEU A 242 -7.44 14.25 21.76
CA LEU A 242 -8.35 15.18 22.41
C LEU A 242 -9.24 15.95 21.42
N VAL A 243 -9.10 15.68 20.13
CA VAL A 243 -9.89 16.32 19.06
C VAL A 243 -11.33 15.81 19.12
N LYS A 244 -12.27 16.73 19.16
CA LYS A 244 -13.69 16.39 19.21
C LYS A 244 -14.12 15.74 17.88
N ASN A 245 -14.91 14.67 17.96
CA ASN A 245 -15.43 13.89 16.83
C ASN A 245 -14.34 13.17 15.99
N ALA A 246 -13.10 13.09 16.47
CA ALA A 246 -12.11 12.23 15.86
C ALA A 246 -12.34 10.77 16.25
N THR A 247 -12.29 9.88 15.27
CA THR A 247 -12.41 8.43 15.46
C THR A 247 -11.03 7.79 15.41
N PRO A 248 -10.67 6.96 16.40
CA PRO A 248 -9.43 6.19 16.34
C PRO A 248 -9.42 5.23 15.16
N LEU A 249 -8.26 5.12 14.50
CA LEU A 249 -8.07 4.27 13.31
C LEU A 249 -8.28 2.78 13.60
N ASP A 250 -7.92 2.31 14.79
CA ASP A 250 -8.04 0.92 15.19
C ASP A 250 -9.49 0.40 15.07
N ILE A 251 -10.48 1.23 15.36
CA ILE A 251 -11.90 0.89 15.20
C ILE A 251 -12.20 0.55 13.74
N ILE A 252 -11.76 1.42 12.81
CA ILE A 252 -12.00 1.25 11.38
C ILE A 252 -11.21 0.07 10.82
N PHE A 253 -9.95 -0.12 11.25
CA PHE A 253 -9.17 -1.29 10.89
C PHE A 253 -9.88 -2.59 11.28
N LYS A 254 -10.41 -2.67 12.50
CA LYS A 254 -11.16 -3.85 12.98
C LYS A 254 -12.42 -4.09 12.16
N GLU A 255 -13.20 -3.03 11.91
CA GLU A 255 -14.45 -3.14 11.14
C GLU A 255 -14.20 -3.62 9.71
N GLU A 256 -13.20 -3.07 9.01
CA GLU A 256 -12.98 -3.37 7.59
C GLU A 256 -12.19 -4.68 7.38
N LEU A 257 -11.29 -5.06 8.30
CA LEU A 257 -10.54 -6.32 8.20
C LEU A 257 -11.37 -7.55 8.60
N PHE A 258 -12.25 -7.40 9.60
CA PHE A 258 -12.95 -8.53 10.18
C PHE A 258 -14.45 -8.56 9.87
N GLY A 259 -14.95 -7.59 9.11
CA GLY A 259 -16.37 -7.40 8.86
C GLY A 259 -17.10 -6.97 10.12
N GLY A 260 -17.83 -5.86 10.08
CA GLY A 260 -18.52 -5.32 11.26
C GLY A 260 -19.27 -6.41 12.03
N ILE A 261 -19.05 -6.42 13.34
CA ILE A 261 -19.79 -7.21 14.33
C ILE A 261 -21.24 -6.76 14.36
#